data_b7c74989930775fd178a32ec57c560b2
#
_entry.id   b7c74989930775fd178a32ec57c560b2
#
_cell.length_a   1.000
_cell.length_b   1.000
_cell.length_c   1.000
_cell.angle_alpha   90.00
_cell.angle_beta   90.00
_cell.angle_gamma   90.00
#
_symmetry.space_group_name_H-M   'P 1'
#
loop_
_entity.id
_entity.type
_entity.pdbx_description
1 polymer ?
#
loop_
_entity_poly.entity_id
_entity_poly.type
_entity_poly.pdbx_seq_one_letter_code
_entity_poly.pdbx_strand_id
1 'polypeptide(L)'
;MKRLLILSLGAVLAVGLIVQTAGASSGGKKVLEFDTMVGVSGPFVGSSNPIRGVNGGGLPWQIAEGKGELASDGSLKVEVRGLVLLDGPPVPPALRGTNPIASFQAIVSCLTTVAGSPTTTNVATAPFPATATGDSEIEATVTLPRPCLAPIIFVGPSSTTWFSVTGAS
;
A
#
# COMPACT_ATOMS: atom_id res chain seq x y z
N MET A 1 -37.74 -79.85 5.70
CA MET A 1 -36.41 -79.56 5.22
C MET A 1 -36.45 -78.13 4.59
N LYS A 2 -36.18 -77.10 5.37
CA LYS A 2 -36.18 -75.70 4.93
C LYS A 2 -34.76 -75.23 4.75
N ARG A 3 -34.38 -74.92 3.51
CA ARG A 3 -33.04 -74.34 3.18
C ARG A 3 -33.09 -72.85 3.36
N LEU A 4 -32.24 -72.33 4.28
CA LEU A 4 -32.05 -70.89 4.54
C LEU A 4 -31.00 -70.35 3.55
N LEU A 5 -31.39 -69.41 2.72
CA LEU A 5 -30.49 -68.67 1.84
C LEU A 5 -30.01 -67.40 2.62
N ILE A 6 -28.72 -67.34 2.86
CA ILE A 6 -28.08 -66.14 3.46
C ILE A 6 -27.61 -65.25 2.30
N LEU A 7 -28.23 -64.08 2.12
CA LEU A 7 -27.77 -63.04 1.21
C LEU A 7 -26.71 -62.21 1.98
N SER A 8 -25.50 -62.25 1.51
CA SER A 8 -24.40 -61.38 1.96
C SER A 8 -24.45 -60.06 1.18
N LEU A 9 -24.79 -58.98 1.92
CA LEU A 9 -24.78 -57.61 1.41
C LEU A 9 -23.37 -57.04 1.52
N GLY A 10 -22.65 -56.98 0.39
CA GLY A 10 -21.34 -56.37 0.31
C GLY A 10 -21.43 -54.84 0.27
N ALA A 11 -21.00 -54.16 1.34
CA ALA A 11 -20.87 -52.71 1.36
C ALA A 11 -19.58 -52.27 0.66
N VAL A 12 -19.69 -51.66 -0.51
CA VAL A 12 -18.56 -51.02 -1.20
C VAL A 12 -18.37 -49.64 -0.61
N LEU A 13 -17.33 -49.44 0.21
CA LEU A 13 -16.86 -48.16 0.67
C LEU A 13 -16.11 -47.47 -0.49
N ALA A 14 -16.75 -46.50 -1.15
CA ALA A 14 -16.08 -45.60 -2.08
C ALA A 14 -15.33 -44.55 -1.26
N VAL A 15 -14.01 -44.70 -1.12
CA VAL A 15 -13.11 -43.65 -0.58
C VAL A 15 -12.93 -42.60 -1.66
N GLY A 16 -13.70 -41.50 -1.56
CA GLY A 16 -13.50 -40.34 -2.41
C GLY A 16 -12.19 -39.63 -2.02
N LEU A 17 -11.16 -39.69 -2.89
CA LEU A 17 -9.99 -38.81 -2.80
C LEU A 17 -10.47 -37.37 -3.09
N ILE A 18 -10.57 -36.53 -2.04
CA ILE A 18 -10.69 -35.09 -2.19
C ILE A 18 -9.29 -34.58 -2.58
N VAL A 19 -9.07 -34.36 -3.86
CA VAL A 19 -7.91 -33.62 -4.35
C VAL A 19 -8.14 -32.16 -3.97
N GLN A 20 -7.58 -31.72 -2.85
CA GLN A 20 -7.47 -30.31 -2.55
C GLN A 20 -6.46 -29.70 -3.52
N THR A 21 -6.94 -29.07 -4.57
CA THR A 21 -6.12 -28.15 -5.35
C THR A 21 -5.79 -26.97 -4.43
N ALA A 22 -4.61 -27.00 -3.81
CA ALA A 22 -4.01 -25.81 -3.21
C ALA A 22 -3.87 -24.81 -4.37
N GLY A 23 -4.79 -23.86 -4.46
CA GLY A 23 -4.67 -22.71 -5.34
C GLY A 23 -3.38 -22.00 -4.95
N ALA A 24 -2.34 -22.13 -5.78
CA ALA A 24 -1.15 -21.32 -5.66
C ALA A 24 -1.65 -19.86 -5.81
N SER A 25 -1.65 -19.13 -4.71
CA SER A 25 -1.84 -17.68 -4.73
C SER A 25 -0.72 -17.11 -5.60
N SER A 26 -1.03 -16.70 -6.82
CA SER A 26 -0.08 -16.10 -7.76
C SER A 26 0.23 -14.65 -7.40
N GLY A 27 0.23 -14.32 -6.13
CA GLY A 27 0.68 -13.02 -5.61
C GLY A 27 2.20 -12.92 -5.73
N GLY A 28 2.70 -11.76 -6.16
CA GLY A 28 4.12 -11.48 -6.21
C GLY A 28 4.78 -11.65 -4.82
N LYS A 29 6.09 -11.85 -4.79
CA LYS A 29 6.84 -11.86 -3.52
C LYS A 29 6.77 -10.48 -2.88
N LYS A 30 6.47 -10.40 -1.58
CA LYS A 30 6.52 -9.16 -0.81
C LYS A 30 7.93 -8.54 -0.89
N VAL A 31 8.04 -7.29 -1.33
CA VAL A 31 9.29 -6.54 -1.48
C VAL A 31 9.42 -5.37 -0.51
N LEU A 32 8.29 -4.91 0.05
CA LEU A 32 8.23 -3.95 1.13
C LEU A 32 7.02 -4.27 2.01
N GLU A 33 7.21 -4.18 3.32
CA GLU A 33 6.17 -4.13 4.34
C GLU A 33 6.52 -3.02 5.32
N PHE A 34 5.55 -2.25 5.76
CA PHE A 34 5.75 -1.18 6.73
C PHE A 34 4.51 -1.00 7.59
N ASP A 35 4.72 -0.58 8.81
CA ASP A 35 3.68 -0.26 9.80
C ASP A 35 3.82 1.17 10.34
N THR A 36 4.70 1.96 9.73
CA THR A 36 5.01 3.32 10.14
C THR A 36 5.14 4.24 8.93
N MET A 37 4.46 5.39 9.00
CA MET A 37 4.66 6.52 8.10
C MET A 37 4.87 7.80 8.90
N VAL A 38 5.56 8.76 8.31
CA VAL A 38 5.78 10.08 8.89
C VAL A 38 5.17 11.17 8.04
N GLY A 39 4.51 12.14 8.68
CA GLY A 39 3.94 13.29 8.00
C GLY A 39 5.01 14.29 7.56
N VAL A 40 4.73 15.01 6.48
CA VAL A 40 5.63 16.06 5.98
C VAL A 40 5.79 17.18 7.00
N SER A 41 7.03 17.51 7.33
CA SER A 41 7.33 18.54 8.34
C SER A 41 8.71 19.16 8.14
N GLY A 42 8.98 20.25 8.86
CA GLY A 42 10.28 20.91 8.87
C GLY A 42 10.76 21.33 7.47
N PRO A 43 12.00 21.01 7.09
CA PRO A 43 12.57 21.44 5.82
C PRO A 43 11.97 20.76 4.60
N PHE A 44 11.16 19.70 4.79
CA PHE A 44 10.53 18.96 3.70
C PHE A 44 9.18 19.54 3.29
N VAL A 45 8.66 20.54 4.00
CA VAL A 45 7.44 21.25 3.59
C VAL A 45 7.72 22.07 2.35
N GLY A 46 6.88 21.89 1.31
CA GLY A 46 7.03 22.55 0.01
C GLY A 46 8.04 21.86 -0.92
N SER A 47 8.60 22.63 -1.84
CA SER A 47 9.42 22.11 -2.94
C SER A 47 10.93 22.27 -2.74
N SER A 48 11.39 22.83 -1.62
CA SER A 48 12.82 23.14 -1.40
C SER A 48 13.68 21.90 -1.20
N ASN A 49 13.12 20.83 -0.63
CA ASN A 49 13.83 19.59 -0.33
C ASN A 49 13.00 18.37 -0.77
N PRO A 50 12.89 18.12 -2.08
CA PRO A 50 12.13 16.96 -2.57
C PRO A 50 12.83 15.65 -2.19
N ILE A 51 12.06 14.65 -1.79
CA ILE A 51 12.56 13.29 -1.60
C ILE A 51 12.37 12.52 -2.89
N ARG A 52 13.47 12.08 -3.51
CA ARG A 52 13.45 11.35 -4.81
C ARG A 52 12.60 12.04 -5.89
N GLY A 53 12.64 13.38 -5.92
CA GLY A 53 11.91 14.20 -6.88
C GLY A 53 10.42 14.41 -6.55
N VAL A 54 9.91 13.92 -5.42
CA VAL A 54 8.55 14.18 -4.96
C VAL A 54 8.56 15.29 -3.92
N ASN A 55 7.79 16.34 -4.14
CA ASN A 55 7.74 17.53 -3.26
C ASN A 55 6.87 17.25 -2.02
N GLY A 56 7.23 17.87 -0.91
CA GLY A 56 6.35 17.90 0.25
C GLY A 56 5.11 18.78 0.05
N GLY A 57 4.06 18.54 0.81
CA GLY A 57 2.90 19.43 0.88
C GLY A 57 3.29 20.85 1.31
N GLY A 58 2.50 21.86 0.90
CA GLY A 58 2.79 23.27 1.20
C GLY A 58 2.59 23.67 2.65
N LEU A 59 2.03 22.80 3.47
CA LEU A 59 1.86 22.91 4.93
C LEU A 59 2.31 21.60 5.59
N PRO A 60 2.67 21.63 6.89
CA PRO A 60 3.00 20.40 7.61
C PRO A 60 1.75 19.54 7.85
N TRP A 61 1.95 18.23 7.75
CA TRP A 61 0.93 17.21 7.99
C TRP A 61 1.38 16.29 9.11
N GLN A 62 0.42 15.73 9.81
CA GLN A 62 0.60 14.67 10.80
C GLN A 62 -0.20 13.44 10.37
N ILE A 63 0.20 12.28 10.86
CA ILE A 63 -0.46 11.00 10.61
C ILE A 63 -0.54 10.23 11.92
N ALA A 64 -1.68 9.59 12.17
CA ALA A 64 -1.87 8.74 13.35
C ALA A 64 -1.35 7.32 13.11
N GLU A 65 -1.66 6.77 11.95
CA GLU A 65 -1.31 5.39 11.55
C GLU A 65 -1.06 5.32 10.04
N GLY A 66 -0.02 4.61 9.65
CA GLY A 66 0.25 4.33 8.24
C GLY A 66 0.94 2.98 8.10
N LYS A 67 0.30 2.05 7.37
CA LYS A 67 0.81 0.71 7.14
C LYS A 67 0.54 0.25 5.72
N GLY A 68 1.27 -0.75 5.26
CA GLY A 68 1.02 -1.32 3.95
C GLY A 68 2.06 -2.31 3.49
N GLU A 69 1.86 -2.79 2.28
CA GLU A 69 2.74 -3.75 1.63
C GLU A 69 2.79 -3.53 0.12
N LEU A 70 3.92 -3.87 -0.46
CA LEU A 70 4.16 -3.89 -1.89
C LEU A 70 4.72 -5.26 -2.28
N ALA A 71 4.15 -5.87 -3.30
CA ALA A 71 4.65 -7.11 -3.88
C ALA A 71 5.42 -6.86 -5.19
N SER A 72 6.25 -7.83 -5.60
CA SER A 72 7.10 -7.74 -6.81
C SER A 72 6.33 -7.70 -8.13
N ASP A 73 5.06 -8.07 -8.12
CA ASP A 73 4.14 -7.97 -9.25
C ASP A 73 3.46 -6.59 -9.34
N GLY A 74 3.73 -5.69 -8.39
CA GLY A 74 3.16 -4.35 -8.30
C GLY A 74 1.88 -4.26 -7.48
N SER A 75 1.39 -5.37 -6.90
CA SER A 75 0.27 -5.33 -5.97
C SER A 75 0.65 -4.48 -4.76
N LEU A 76 -0.15 -3.45 -4.49
CA LEU A 76 0.09 -2.44 -3.46
C LEU A 76 -1.15 -2.33 -2.59
N LYS A 77 -0.95 -2.38 -1.28
CA LYS A 77 -1.95 -2.04 -0.27
C LYS A 77 -1.36 -1.03 0.69
N VAL A 78 -2.06 0.10 0.90
CA VAL A 78 -1.70 1.14 1.87
C VAL A 78 -2.94 1.56 2.62
N GLU A 79 -2.84 1.59 3.93
CA GLU A 79 -3.85 2.12 4.82
C GLU A 79 -3.26 3.30 5.59
N VAL A 80 -3.93 4.45 5.54
CA VAL A 80 -3.60 5.62 6.34
C VAL A 80 -4.79 6.02 7.20
N ARG A 81 -4.51 6.43 8.44
CA ARG A 81 -5.48 6.94 9.39
C ARG A 81 -4.99 8.25 9.98
N GLY A 82 -5.87 9.23 10.05
CA GLY A 82 -5.56 10.52 10.64
C GLY A 82 -4.47 11.29 9.89
N LEU A 83 -4.38 11.15 8.57
CA LEU A 83 -3.49 11.97 7.74
C LEU A 83 -4.12 13.34 7.53
N VAL A 84 -3.79 14.28 8.40
CA VAL A 84 -4.41 15.61 8.48
C VAL A 84 -3.34 16.70 8.59
N LEU A 85 -3.72 17.93 8.33
CA LEU A 85 -2.85 19.10 8.58
C LEU A 85 -2.48 19.15 10.07
N LEU A 86 -1.22 19.51 10.35
CA LEU A 86 -0.70 19.61 11.72
C LEU A 86 -1.62 20.46 12.61
N ASP A 87 -1.91 19.98 13.82
CA ASP A 87 -2.66 20.75 14.81
C ASP A 87 -1.72 21.73 15.54
N GLY A 88 -1.28 22.74 14.80
CA GLY A 88 -0.36 23.76 15.30
C GLY A 88 0.16 24.71 14.21
N PRO A 89 0.93 25.73 14.59
CA PRO A 89 1.57 26.63 13.62
C PRO A 89 2.53 25.84 12.69
N PRO A 90 2.67 26.24 11.44
CA PRO A 90 2.12 27.42 10.76
C PRO A 90 0.73 27.21 10.14
N VAL A 91 0.04 26.08 10.42
CA VAL A 91 -1.29 25.80 9.86
C VAL A 91 -2.30 26.82 10.37
N PRO A 92 -3.10 27.45 9.48
CA PRO A 92 -4.18 28.35 9.88
C PRO A 92 -5.16 27.67 10.85
N PRO A 93 -5.64 28.33 11.92
CA PRO A 93 -6.47 27.70 12.95
C PRO A 93 -7.68 26.93 12.43
N ALA A 94 -8.35 27.44 11.38
CA ALA A 94 -9.52 26.80 10.78
C ALA A 94 -9.24 25.49 10.03
N LEU A 95 -7.96 25.19 9.73
CA LEU A 95 -7.54 23.98 8.98
C LEU A 95 -6.83 22.95 9.85
N ARG A 96 -6.48 23.30 11.09
CA ARG A 96 -5.73 22.40 11.99
C ARG A 96 -6.49 21.12 12.27
N GLY A 97 -5.77 20.00 12.23
CA GLY A 97 -6.33 18.68 12.51
C GLY A 97 -7.38 18.23 11.49
N THR A 98 -7.45 18.83 10.30
CA THR A 98 -8.41 18.47 9.24
C THR A 98 -7.69 18.00 7.98
N ASN A 99 -8.39 17.20 7.17
CA ASN A 99 -8.00 16.90 5.80
C ASN A 99 -8.91 17.65 4.81
N PRO A 100 -8.41 18.68 4.11
CA PRO A 100 -9.19 19.39 3.08
C PRO A 100 -9.16 18.68 1.70
N ILE A 101 -8.49 17.55 1.57
CA ILE A 101 -8.26 16.84 0.29
C ILE A 101 -9.22 15.66 0.17
N ALA A 102 -9.99 15.61 -0.91
CA ALA A 102 -11.02 14.59 -1.12
C ALA A 102 -10.47 13.20 -1.49
N SER A 103 -9.23 13.11 -1.97
CA SER A 103 -8.62 11.84 -2.38
C SER A 103 -7.10 11.86 -2.20
N PHE A 104 -6.54 10.68 -1.92
CA PHE A 104 -5.11 10.44 -1.87
C PHE A 104 -4.67 9.47 -2.97
N GLN A 105 -3.40 9.57 -3.35
CA GLN A 105 -2.69 8.61 -4.20
C GLN A 105 -1.50 8.06 -3.43
N ALA A 106 -1.16 6.80 -3.67
CA ALA A 106 0.14 6.27 -3.27
C ALA A 106 1.14 6.44 -4.42
N ILE A 107 2.37 6.79 -4.08
CA ILE A 107 3.49 6.90 -5.03
C ILE A 107 4.54 5.89 -4.58
N VAL A 108 4.83 4.91 -5.43
CA VAL A 108 5.94 3.97 -5.25
C VAL A 108 7.18 4.56 -5.90
N SER A 109 8.21 4.84 -5.10
CA SER A 109 9.49 5.35 -5.57
C SER A 109 10.55 4.27 -5.47
N CYS A 110 11.11 3.88 -6.61
CA CYS A 110 12.15 2.87 -6.72
C CYS A 110 13.47 3.49 -7.19
N LEU A 111 14.58 3.04 -6.63
CA LEU A 111 15.88 3.17 -7.29
C LEU A 111 15.97 2.11 -8.38
N THR A 112 16.39 2.49 -9.57
CA THR A 112 16.47 1.62 -10.74
C THR A 112 17.64 2.01 -11.65
N THR A 113 17.74 1.39 -12.81
CA THR A 113 18.70 1.76 -13.85
C THR A 113 17.98 1.93 -15.18
N VAL A 114 18.34 2.98 -15.92
CA VAL A 114 17.90 3.19 -17.30
C VAL A 114 19.15 3.30 -18.17
N ALA A 115 19.25 2.46 -19.18
CA ALA A 115 20.44 2.35 -20.04
C ALA A 115 21.76 2.22 -19.24
N GLY A 116 21.74 1.47 -18.13
CA GLY A 116 22.88 1.25 -17.25
C GLY A 116 23.19 2.39 -16.26
N SER A 117 22.47 3.50 -16.29
CA SER A 117 22.66 4.63 -15.39
C SER A 117 21.68 4.56 -14.20
N PRO A 118 22.14 4.72 -12.95
CA PRO A 118 21.28 4.79 -11.78
C PRO A 118 20.29 5.95 -11.90
N THR A 119 19.03 5.70 -11.59
CA THR A 119 17.98 6.72 -11.60
C THR A 119 16.90 6.39 -10.56
N THR A 120 15.98 7.33 -10.33
CA THR A 120 14.78 7.16 -9.53
C THR A 120 13.57 7.14 -10.46
N THR A 121 12.68 6.18 -10.28
CA THR A 121 11.39 6.11 -10.96
C THR A 121 10.27 6.13 -9.94
N ASN A 122 9.32 7.04 -10.15
CA ASN A 122 8.13 7.21 -9.33
C ASN A 122 6.90 6.75 -10.12
N VAL A 123 6.10 5.85 -9.53
CA VAL A 123 4.87 5.33 -10.14
C VAL A 123 3.73 5.59 -9.17
N ALA A 124 2.71 6.29 -9.62
CA ALA A 124 1.54 6.63 -8.78
C ALA A 124 0.33 5.76 -9.11
N THR A 125 -0.51 5.55 -8.11
CA THR A 125 -1.84 4.96 -8.28
C THR A 125 -2.83 5.97 -8.87
N ALA A 126 -4.03 5.51 -9.23
CA ALA A 126 -5.20 6.38 -9.33
C ALA A 126 -5.52 7.01 -7.95
N PRO A 127 -6.35 8.10 -7.92
CA PRO A 127 -6.84 8.66 -6.67
C PRO A 127 -7.81 7.71 -5.95
N PHE A 128 -7.70 7.61 -4.63
CA PHE A 128 -8.62 6.88 -3.74
C PHE A 128 -9.30 7.85 -2.79
N PRO A 129 -10.57 7.65 -2.43
CA PRO A 129 -11.30 8.53 -1.53
C PRO A 129 -10.59 8.70 -0.19
N ALA A 130 -10.58 9.92 0.34
CA ALA A 130 -10.08 10.23 1.66
C ALA A 130 -11.16 10.93 2.47
N THR A 131 -11.28 10.58 3.75
CA THR A 131 -12.23 11.22 4.67
C THR A 131 -11.72 12.58 5.15
N ALA A 132 -12.61 13.41 5.68
CA ALA A 132 -12.23 14.69 6.33
C ALA A 132 -11.32 14.48 7.57
N THR A 133 -11.32 13.27 8.15
CA THR A 133 -10.43 12.83 9.23
C THR A 133 -9.09 12.27 8.73
N GLY A 134 -8.88 12.26 7.42
CA GLY A 134 -7.61 11.84 6.81
C GLY A 134 -7.43 10.32 6.71
N ASP A 135 -8.52 9.55 6.64
CA ASP A 135 -8.46 8.10 6.48
C ASP A 135 -8.63 7.74 5.00
N SER A 136 -7.85 6.78 4.53
CA SER A 136 -7.93 6.25 3.17
C SER A 136 -7.37 4.82 3.12
N GLU A 137 -7.99 3.99 2.28
CA GLU A 137 -7.49 2.67 1.91
C GLU A 137 -7.20 2.67 0.41
N ILE A 138 -5.95 2.34 0.06
CA ILE A 138 -5.45 2.34 -1.31
C ILE A 138 -5.08 0.92 -1.66
N GLU A 139 -5.84 0.28 -2.54
CA GLU A 139 -5.54 -1.03 -3.09
C GLU A 139 -5.43 -0.93 -4.61
N ALA A 140 -4.23 -1.19 -5.14
CA ALA A 140 -3.94 -1.00 -6.56
C ALA A 140 -2.87 -1.97 -7.04
N THR A 141 -2.75 -2.07 -8.37
CA THR A 141 -1.57 -2.67 -9.00
C THR A 141 -0.87 -1.60 -9.81
N VAL A 142 0.44 -1.42 -9.57
CA VAL A 142 1.29 -0.47 -10.29
C VAL A 142 2.35 -1.20 -11.10
N THR A 143 2.78 -0.62 -12.23
CA THR A 143 3.86 -1.19 -13.04
C THR A 143 5.20 -0.76 -12.47
N LEU A 144 5.87 -1.66 -11.73
CA LEU A 144 7.17 -1.37 -11.14
C LEU A 144 8.30 -1.36 -12.20
N PRO A 145 9.30 -0.46 -12.07
CA PRO A 145 10.53 -0.56 -12.86
C PRO A 145 11.30 -1.84 -12.49
N ARG A 146 12.16 -2.30 -13.39
CA ARG A 146 13.01 -3.47 -13.16
C ARG A 146 14.48 -3.10 -13.37
N PRO A 147 15.29 -3.17 -12.30
CA PRO A 147 14.95 -3.52 -10.91
C PRO A 147 14.18 -2.40 -10.18
N CYS A 148 13.41 -2.74 -9.14
CA CYS A 148 12.91 -1.80 -8.15
C CYS A 148 13.66 -2.05 -6.85
N LEU A 149 14.62 -1.20 -6.53
CA LEU A 149 15.49 -1.34 -5.36
C LEU A 149 15.10 -0.29 -4.31
N ALA A 150 15.20 -0.67 -3.04
CA ALA A 150 14.89 0.18 -1.90
C ALA A 150 13.58 0.98 -2.11
N PRO A 151 12.44 0.32 -2.36
CA PRO A 151 11.18 1.03 -2.58
C PRO A 151 10.79 1.82 -1.32
N ILE A 152 10.27 3.02 -1.52
CA ILE A 152 9.58 3.80 -0.49
C ILE A 152 8.20 4.19 -1.03
N ILE A 153 7.24 4.33 -0.12
CA ILE A 153 5.87 4.69 -0.46
C ILE A 153 5.58 6.08 0.10
N PHE A 154 5.07 6.97 -0.76
CA PHE A 154 4.47 8.22 -0.34
C PHE A 154 2.95 8.13 -0.45
N VAL A 155 2.25 8.90 0.35
CA VAL A 155 0.81 9.18 0.20
C VAL A 155 0.63 10.69 0.10
N GLY A 156 -0.14 11.13 -0.89
CA GLY A 156 -0.35 12.55 -1.13
C GLY A 156 -1.50 12.83 -2.11
N PRO A 157 -1.69 14.10 -2.50
CA PRO A 157 -2.82 14.54 -3.32
C PRO A 157 -2.59 14.31 -4.81
N SER A 158 -1.36 14.02 -5.23
CA SER A 158 -0.97 13.89 -6.63
C SER A 158 0.30 13.04 -6.79
N SER A 159 0.66 12.69 -8.02
CA SER A 159 1.87 11.94 -8.36
C SER A 159 3.20 12.70 -8.10
N THR A 160 3.14 13.97 -7.71
CA THR A 160 4.33 14.83 -7.53
C THR A 160 4.43 15.46 -6.14
N THR A 161 3.43 15.23 -5.29
CA THR A 161 3.34 15.84 -3.95
C THR A 161 2.97 14.80 -2.91
N TRP A 162 3.64 14.82 -1.76
CA TRP A 162 3.39 13.90 -0.66
C TRP A 162 3.02 14.61 0.64
N PHE A 163 2.21 13.95 1.45
CA PHE A 163 1.82 14.36 2.81
C PHE A 163 2.41 13.43 3.86
N SER A 164 2.58 12.14 3.53
CA SER A 164 3.26 11.17 4.36
C SER A 164 4.15 10.24 3.53
N VAL A 165 5.18 9.68 4.17
CA VAL A 165 6.14 8.75 3.56
C VAL A 165 6.46 7.64 4.54
N THR A 166 6.79 6.44 4.03
CA THR A 166 7.26 5.32 4.85
C THR A 166 8.43 5.73 5.73
N GLY A 167 8.28 5.54 7.03
CA GLY A 167 9.36 5.73 8.01
C GLY A 167 10.37 4.58 7.96
N ALA A 168 11.55 4.82 8.56
CA ALA A 168 12.41 3.72 8.97
C ALA A 168 11.82 3.11 10.25
N SER A 169 11.56 1.81 10.25
CA SER A 169 11.23 1.02 11.44
C SER A 169 12.49 0.68 12.22
#